data_ab2e5103d4f40391c98e3e1ed9c1779d
#
_entry.id   ab2e5103d4f40391c98e3e1ed9c1779d
#
_cell.length_a   1.000
_cell.length_b   1.000
_cell.length_c   1.000
_cell.angle_alpha   90.00
_cell.angle_beta   90.00
_cell.angle_gamma   90.00
#
_symmetry.space_group_name_H-M   'P 1'
#
loop_
_entity.id
_entity.type
_entity.pdbx_description
1 polymer ?
#
loop_
_entity_poly.entity_id
_entity_poly.type
_entity_poly.pdbx_seq_one_letter_code
_entity_poly.pdbx_strand_id
1 'polypeptide(L)'
;MPVVEVTGSSPYAIHIGSQVTFQLVGHVRDSGARKAAMVYQPPLRDVAQELSDELDSLGIEVRLCEVPDAEEAKTLAVAGRLWDELGQAGFARQDLVVGIGGGAVTDLAGFVAAAWMRGIKVVQVPTTLLAMVDAAVGGKTGINTAVGKNLVGAFHEPDAVFIDLERLATLPPGELVAGSAELIKTGFIADPRILELYQQR
;
A
#
# COMPACT_ATOMS: atom_id res chain seq x y z
N MET A 1 -16.47 11.46 3.22
CA MET A 1 -15.55 10.34 3.43
C MET A 1 -14.69 10.66 4.64
N PRO A 2 -14.58 9.76 5.64
CA PRO A 2 -13.70 9.95 6.78
C PRO A 2 -12.23 10.06 6.34
N VAL A 3 -11.51 10.98 6.98
CA VAL A 3 -10.06 11.13 6.84
C VAL A 3 -9.45 11.10 8.22
N VAL A 4 -8.41 10.29 8.40
CA VAL A 4 -7.63 10.22 9.63
C VAL A 4 -6.26 10.83 9.36
N GLU A 5 -5.97 11.92 10.06
CA GLU A 5 -4.66 12.57 9.99
C GLU A 5 -3.68 11.89 10.94
N VAL A 6 -2.60 11.35 10.39
CA VAL A 6 -1.49 10.81 11.17
C VAL A 6 -0.46 11.91 11.36
N THR A 7 -0.22 12.25 12.61
CA THR A 7 0.75 13.29 12.98
C THR A 7 2.08 12.66 13.36
N GLY A 8 3.18 13.34 13.07
CA GLY A 8 4.54 12.82 13.35
C GLY A 8 5.59 13.60 12.57
N SER A 9 6.76 12.98 12.39
CA SER A 9 7.87 13.56 11.62
C SER A 9 7.56 13.68 10.12
N SER A 10 6.74 12.78 9.60
CA SER A 10 6.25 12.77 8.23
C SER A 10 4.73 12.56 8.24
N PRO A 11 3.94 13.64 8.46
CA PRO A 11 2.49 13.52 8.57
C PRO A 11 1.87 13.11 7.23
N TYR A 12 0.79 12.30 7.30
CA TYR A 12 0.04 11.86 6.14
C TYR A 12 -1.43 11.63 6.47
N ALA A 13 -2.26 11.49 5.44
CA ALA A 13 -3.69 11.25 5.58
C ALA A 13 -4.07 9.81 5.19
N ILE A 14 -5.03 9.24 5.94
CA ILE A 14 -5.69 7.97 5.62
C ILE A 14 -7.12 8.29 5.20
N HIS A 15 -7.42 8.04 3.94
CA HIS A 15 -8.75 8.21 3.35
C HIS A 15 -9.52 6.89 3.42
N ILE A 16 -10.69 6.87 4.05
CA ILE A 16 -11.48 5.65 4.27
C ILE A 16 -12.86 5.82 3.65
N GLY A 17 -13.27 4.91 2.77
CA GLY A 17 -14.60 4.98 2.17
C GLY A 17 -14.87 3.93 1.13
N SER A 18 -15.83 4.19 0.28
CA SER A 18 -16.11 3.42 -0.93
C SER A 18 -15.68 4.24 -2.14
N GLN A 19 -15.19 3.56 -3.18
CA GLN A 19 -14.79 4.19 -4.44
C GLN A 19 -13.77 5.33 -4.26
N VAL A 20 -12.70 5.04 -3.52
CA VAL A 20 -11.63 6.02 -3.22
C VAL A 20 -10.73 6.36 -4.41
N THR A 21 -10.95 5.75 -5.58
CA THR A 21 -10.17 5.92 -6.82
C THR A 21 -10.02 7.38 -7.20
N PHE A 22 -11.13 8.13 -7.21
CA PHE A 22 -11.10 9.55 -7.59
C PHE A 22 -10.16 10.38 -6.69
N GLN A 23 -10.19 10.13 -5.38
CA GLN A 23 -9.34 10.83 -4.41
C GLN A 23 -7.88 10.44 -4.58
N LEU A 24 -7.60 9.16 -4.84
CA LEU A 24 -6.25 8.66 -5.13
C LEU A 24 -5.69 9.32 -6.39
N VAL A 25 -6.43 9.32 -7.47
CA VAL A 25 -6.03 9.93 -8.74
C VAL A 25 -5.78 11.43 -8.57
N GLY A 26 -6.65 12.13 -7.84
CA GLY A 26 -6.47 13.52 -7.48
C GLY A 26 -5.19 13.75 -6.67
N HIS A 27 -4.91 12.93 -5.66
CA HIS A 27 -3.73 13.00 -4.84
C HIS A 27 -2.44 12.79 -5.66
N VAL A 28 -2.40 11.77 -6.52
CA VAL A 28 -1.24 11.50 -7.40
C VAL A 28 -0.99 12.67 -8.34
N ARG A 29 -2.03 13.22 -8.98
CA ARG A 29 -1.93 14.42 -9.83
C ARG A 29 -1.35 15.61 -9.07
N ASP A 30 -1.87 15.88 -7.87
CA ASP A 30 -1.49 17.05 -7.06
C ASP A 30 -0.12 16.88 -6.38
N SER A 31 0.42 15.65 -6.33
CA SER A 31 1.75 15.36 -5.81
C SER A 31 2.90 15.95 -6.62
N GLY A 32 2.63 16.32 -7.88
CA GLY A 32 3.62 16.80 -8.84
C GLY A 32 4.44 15.69 -9.50
N ALA A 33 4.10 14.42 -9.28
CA ALA A 33 4.73 13.28 -9.95
C ALA A 33 4.42 13.30 -11.46
N ARG A 34 5.40 12.91 -12.25
CA ARG A 34 5.24 12.69 -13.70
C ARG A 34 5.08 11.21 -14.03
N LYS A 35 5.54 10.35 -13.12
CA LYS A 35 5.48 8.91 -13.26
C LYS A 35 5.00 8.26 -11.96
N ALA A 36 4.21 7.19 -12.10
CA ALA A 36 3.76 6.35 -11.00
C ALA A 36 4.06 4.87 -11.30
N ALA A 37 4.77 4.20 -10.39
CA ALA A 37 4.97 2.75 -10.48
C ALA A 37 3.91 2.04 -9.64
N MET A 38 3.01 1.30 -10.27
CA MET A 38 1.98 0.53 -9.59
C MET A 38 2.48 -0.88 -9.31
N VAL A 39 2.74 -1.19 -8.05
CA VAL A 39 3.13 -2.53 -7.58
C VAL A 39 1.89 -3.26 -7.13
N TYR A 40 1.57 -4.38 -7.78
CA TYR A 40 0.34 -5.14 -7.53
C TYR A 40 0.52 -6.63 -7.77
N GLN A 41 -0.39 -7.45 -7.21
CA GLN A 41 -0.44 -8.90 -7.40
C GLN A 41 -1.46 -9.29 -8.48
N PRO A 42 -1.33 -10.47 -9.13
CA PRO A 42 -2.17 -10.89 -10.26
C PRO A 42 -3.67 -10.71 -10.09
N PRO A 43 -4.29 -10.98 -8.91
CA PRO A 43 -5.73 -10.77 -8.72
C PRO A 43 -6.19 -9.31 -8.82
N LEU A 44 -5.25 -8.35 -8.75
CA LEU A 44 -5.54 -6.91 -8.75
C LEU A 44 -5.16 -6.23 -10.08
N ARG A 45 -4.87 -7.02 -11.12
CA ARG A 45 -4.46 -6.50 -12.43
C ARG A 45 -5.47 -5.53 -13.02
N ASP A 46 -6.76 -5.88 -12.99
CA ASP A 46 -7.81 -5.03 -13.56
C ASP A 46 -7.91 -3.69 -12.82
N VAL A 47 -7.80 -3.73 -11.49
CA VAL A 47 -7.77 -2.52 -10.64
C VAL A 47 -6.57 -1.64 -10.95
N ALA A 48 -5.39 -2.24 -11.10
CA ALA A 48 -4.17 -1.51 -11.44
C ALA A 48 -4.27 -0.91 -12.86
N GLN A 49 -4.88 -1.63 -13.81
CA GLN A 49 -5.08 -1.14 -15.17
C GLN A 49 -6.06 0.03 -15.21
N GLU A 50 -7.21 -0.07 -14.53
CA GLU A 50 -8.19 1.03 -14.43
C GLU A 50 -7.54 2.31 -13.88
N LEU A 51 -6.77 2.20 -12.79
CA LEU A 51 -6.04 3.32 -12.20
C LEU A 51 -4.96 3.87 -13.14
N SER A 52 -4.28 2.99 -13.88
CA SER A 52 -3.30 3.36 -14.88
C SER A 52 -3.92 4.21 -15.99
N ASP A 53 -5.05 3.76 -16.53
CA ASP A 53 -5.74 4.45 -17.62
C ASP A 53 -6.22 5.86 -17.18
N GLU A 54 -6.70 5.98 -15.94
CA GLU A 54 -7.10 7.27 -15.37
C GLU A 54 -5.91 8.23 -15.21
N LEU A 55 -4.78 7.77 -14.67
CA LEU A 55 -3.57 8.59 -14.50
C LEU A 55 -2.93 8.96 -15.84
N ASP A 56 -2.87 8.03 -16.79
CA ASP A 56 -2.38 8.30 -18.15
C ASP A 56 -3.20 9.38 -18.84
N SER A 57 -4.54 9.39 -18.63
CA SER A 57 -5.44 10.43 -19.17
C SER A 57 -5.10 11.84 -18.64
N LEU A 58 -4.45 11.91 -17.48
CA LEU A 58 -3.98 13.16 -16.85
C LEU A 58 -2.52 13.50 -17.19
N GLY A 59 -1.87 12.70 -18.05
CA GLY A 59 -0.49 12.91 -18.48
C GLY A 59 0.56 12.40 -17.48
N ILE A 60 0.18 11.51 -16.56
CA ILE A 60 1.09 10.83 -15.64
C ILE A 60 1.44 9.47 -16.23
N GLU A 61 2.69 9.26 -16.63
CA GLU A 61 3.16 7.98 -17.17
C GLU A 61 3.12 6.88 -16.11
N VAL A 62 2.41 5.79 -16.38
CA VAL A 62 2.28 4.68 -15.42
C VAL A 62 3.13 3.49 -15.83
N ARG A 63 3.89 2.95 -14.87
CA ARG A 63 4.58 1.68 -14.99
C ARG A 63 3.84 0.62 -14.18
N LEU A 64 3.20 -0.33 -14.83
CA LEU A 64 2.57 -1.49 -14.18
C LEU A 64 3.64 -2.52 -13.81
N CYS A 65 3.77 -2.81 -12.53
CA CYS A 65 4.79 -3.69 -11.93
C CYS A 65 4.11 -4.86 -11.20
N GLU A 66 3.75 -5.89 -11.95
CA GLU A 66 3.18 -7.11 -11.35
C GLU A 66 4.23 -7.88 -10.57
N VAL A 67 3.88 -8.30 -9.35
CA VAL A 67 4.75 -9.07 -8.46
C VAL A 67 4.12 -10.44 -8.14
N PRO A 68 4.90 -11.44 -7.69
CA PRO A 68 4.36 -12.72 -7.24
C PRO A 68 3.28 -12.57 -6.17
N ASP A 69 2.42 -13.57 -6.03
CA ASP A 69 1.34 -13.52 -5.05
C ASP A 69 1.83 -13.72 -3.62
N ALA A 70 1.07 -13.17 -2.67
CA ALA A 70 1.29 -13.28 -1.23
C ALA A 70 2.77 -12.97 -0.82
N GLU A 71 3.30 -13.71 0.13
CA GLU A 71 4.65 -13.54 0.70
C GLU A 71 5.79 -13.78 -0.31
N GLU A 72 5.55 -14.44 -1.44
CA GLU A 72 6.56 -14.66 -2.48
C GLU A 72 7.05 -13.35 -3.10
N ALA A 73 6.23 -12.29 -3.04
CA ALA A 73 6.61 -10.95 -3.47
C ALA A 73 7.72 -10.34 -2.60
N LYS A 74 7.77 -10.65 -1.29
CA LYS A 74 8.63 -9.97 -0.31
C LYS A 74 10.06 -10.49 -0.32
N THR A 75 10.74 -10.45 -1.46
CA THR A 75 12.12 -10.91 -1.60
C THR A 75 13.05 -9.84 -2.15
N LEU A 76 14.35 -9.97 -1.86
CA LEU A 76 15.38 -9.09 -2.42
C LEU A 76 15.40 -9.17 -3.96
N ALA A 77 15.16 -10.35 -4.53
CA ALA A 77 15.14 -10.53 -5.99
C ALA A 77 14.00 -9.71 -6.63
N VAL A 78 12.81 -9.73 -6.04
CA VAL A 78 11.66 -8.94 -6.53
C VAL A 78 11.92 -7.45 -6.34
N ALA A 79 12.43 -7.02 -5.18
CA ALA A 79 12.79 -5.62 -4.96
C ALA A 79 13.86 -5.14 -5.95
N GLY A 80 14.90 -5.94 -6.20
CA GLY A 80 15.94 -5.65 -7.18
C GLY A 80 15.38 -5.47 -8.60
N ARG A 81 14.49 -6.38 -9.04
CA ARG A 81 13.80 -6.26 -10.34
C ARG A 81 13.00 -4.96 -10.43
N LEU A 82 12.27 -4.60 -9.37
CA LEU A 82 11.50 -3.35 -9.35
C LEU A 82 12.42 -2.12 -9.47
N TRP A 83 13.55 -2.07 -8.78
CA TRP A 83 14.51 -0.98 -8.94
C TRP A 83 15.09 -0.90 -10.35
N ASP A 84 15.39 -2.04 -10.97
CA ASP A 84 15.83 -2.07 -12.38
C ASP A 84 14.75 -1.51 -13.31
N GLU A 85 13.47 -1.87 -13.11
CA GLU A 85 12.34 -1.35 -13.86
C GLU A 85 12.17 0.17 -13.67
N LEU A 86 12.28 0.68 -12.44
CA LEU A 86 12.25 2.11 -12.16
C LEU A 86 13.39 2.83 -12.87
N GLY A 87 14.61 2.26 -12.84
CA GLY A 87 15.78 2.81 -13.50
C GLY A 87 15.63 2.86 -15.01
N GLN A 88 15.19 1.77 -15.65
CA GLN A 88 14.95 1.70 -17.09
C GLN A 88 13.87 2.66 -17.57
N ALA A 89 12.83 2.86 -16.76
CA ALA A 89 11.75 3.81 -17.02
C ALA A 89 12.12 5.27 -16.65
N GLY A 90 13.31 5.51 -16.10
CA GLY A 90 13.79 6.85 -15.77
C GLY A 90 13.01 7.55 -14.66
N PHE A 91 12.62 6.81 -13.62
CA PHE A 91 11.97 7.39 -12.42
C PHE A 91 12.91 8.32 -11.69
N ALA A 92 12.43 9.53 -11.38
CA ALA A 92 13.15 10.58 -10.68
C ALA A 92 12.60 10.77 -9.25
N ARG A 93 13.19 11.68 -8.48
CA ARG A 93 12.83 11.88 -7.07
C ARG A 93 11.42 12.41 -6.83
N GLN A 94 10.83 13.11 -7.79
CA GLN A 94 9.45 13.61 -7.71
C GLN A 94 8.40 12.55 -8.06
N ASP A 95 8.82 11.42 -8.65
CA ASP A 95 7.91 10.33 -9.00
C ASP A 95 7.57 9.50 -7.76
N LEU A 96 6.60 8.61 -7.89
CA LEU A 96 6.10 7.86 -6.74
C LEU A 96 5.82 6.39 -7.06
N VAL A 97 5.71 5.61 -5.99
CA VAL A 97 5.25 4.21 -6.03
C VAL A 97 3.83 4.16 -5.48
N VAL A 98 2.96 3.37 -6.09
CA VAL A 98 1.64 3.01 -5.58
C VAL A 98 1.62 1.53 -5.27
N GLY A 99 1.44 1.15 -4.00
CA GLY A 99 1.30 -0.24 -3.57
C GLY A 99 -0.17 -0.65 -3.50
N ILE A 100 -0.63 -1.55 -4.37
CA ILE A 100 -2.03 -2.00 -4.44
C ILE A 100 -2.10 -3.46 -4.02
N GLY A 101 -2.56 -3.76 -2.80
CA GLY A 101 -2.60 -5.15 -2.36
C GLY A 101 -2.72 -5.36 -0.86
N GLY A 102 -2.45 -6.59 -0.44
CA GLY A 102 -2.32 -6.96 0.96
C GLY A 102 -0.98 -6.51 1.58
N GLY A 103 -0.74 -6.89 2.82
CA GLY A 103 0.45 -6.50 3.58
C GLY A 103 1.78 -6.81 2.88
N ALA A 104 1.87 -7.90 2.12
CA ALA A 104 3.08 -8.23 1.39
C ALA A 104 3.43 -7.18 0.32
N VAL A 105 2.42 -6.68 -0.40
CA VAL A 105 2.63 -5.63 -1.42
C VAL A 105 2.92 -4.29 -0.78
N THR A 106 2.17 -3.90 0.26
CA THR A 106 2.38 -2.61 0.91
C THR A 106 3.76 -2.50 1.55
N ASP A 107 4.24 -3.57 2.19
CA ASP A 107 5.60 -3.65 2.74
C ASP A 107 6.67 -3.55 1.65
N LEU A 108 6.51 -4.32 0.56
CA LEU A 108 7.46 -4.32 -0.56
C LEU A 108 7.49 -2.96 -1.26
N ALA A 109 6.33 -2.40 -1.61
CA ALA A 109 6.21 -1.12 -2.30
C ALA A 109 6.83 0.02 -1.46
N GLY A 110 6.55 0.02 -0.16
CA GLY A 110 7.15 0.96 0.77
C GLY A 110 8.66 0.83 0.84
N PHE A 111 9.21 -0.39 0.88
CA PHE A 111 10.66 -0.62 0.91
C PHE A 111 11.34 -0.25 -0.41
N VAL A 112 10.71 -0.56 -1.54
CA VAL A 112 11.19 -0.14 -2.87
C VAL A 112 11.27 1.38 -2.95
N ALA A 113 10.22 2.09 -2.53
CA ALA A 113 10.20 3.55 -2.50
C ALA A 113 11.22 4.13 -1.53
N ALA A 114 11.37 3.56 -0.35
CA ALA A 114 12.34 4.00 0.66
C ALA A 114 13.79 3.94 0.16
N ALA A 115 14.13 2.92 -0.63
CA ALA A 115 15.48 2.71 -1.12
C ALA A 115 15.76 3.44 -2.45
N TRP A 116 14.76 3.62 -3.32
CA TRP A 116 14.93 4.27 -4.61
C TRP A 116 15.37 5.73 -4.44
N MET A 117 16.51 6.10 -5.01
CA MET A 117 17.10 7.44 -4.93
C MET A 117 17.20 8.00 -3.49
N ARG A 118 17.29 7.14 -2.48
CA ARG A 118 17.28 7.44 -1.03
C ARG A 118 15.95 7.94 -0.49
N GLY A 119 14.86 7.54 -1.12
CA GLY A 119 13.48 7.81 -0.73
C GLY A 119 12.72 8.64 -1.75
N ILE A 120 11.65 8.04 -2.29
CA ILE A 120 10.60 8.71 -3.07
C ILE A 120 9.27 8.47 -2.38
N LYS A 121 8.23 9.20 -2.78
CA LYS A 121 6.88 9.04 -2.22
C LYS A 121 6.32 7.65 -2.46
N VAL A 122 5.55 7.14 -1.50
CA VAL A 122 4.73 5.94 -1.66
C VAL A 122 3.29 6.23 -1.25
N VAL A 123 2.36 5.79 -2.07
CA VAL A 123 0.91 5.80 -1.78
C VAL A 123 0.48 4.35 -1.58
N GLN A 124 -0.26 4.08 -0.51
CA GLN A 124 -0.73 2.72 -0.21
C GLN A 124 -2.22 2.56 -0.48
N VAL A 125 -2.58 1.49 -1.18
CA VAL A 125 -3.95 1.09 -1.48
C VAL A 125 -4.17 -0.33 -0.96
N PRO A 126 -4.37 -0.48 0.38
CA PRO A 126 -4.55 -1.79 0.98
C PRO A 126 -5.88 -2.42 0.55
N THR A 127 -5.84 -3.71 0.23
CA THR A 127 -7.01 -4.47 -0.23
C THR A 127 -7.42 -5.61 0.69
N THR A 128 -6.64 -5.90 1.73
CA THR A 128 -6.97 -6.87 2.78
C THR A 128 -7.23 -6.17 4.10
N LEU A 129 -8.06 -6.76 4.97
CA LEU A 129 -8.35 -6.18 6.29
C LEU A 129 -7.06 -5.96 7.10
N LEU A 130 -6.16 -6.95 7.12
CA LEU A 130 -4.87 -6.82 7.81
C LEU A 130 -4.06 -5.62 7.30
N ALA A 131 -4.01 -5.41 5.99
CA ALA A 131 -3.28 -4.28 5.44
C ALA A 131 -3.96 -2.94 5.76
N MET A 132 -5.30 -2.90 5.77
CA MET A 132 -6.08 -1.69 6.08
C MET A 132 -5.91 -1.21 7.52
N VAL A 133 -5.73 -2.15 8.48
CA VAL A 133 -5.69 -1.81 9.91
C VAL A 133 -4.28 -1.85 10.52
N ASP A 134 -3.29 -2.39 9.80
CA ASP A 134 -1.92 -2.54 10.30
C ASP A 134 -0.88 -2.26 9.21
N ALA A 135 -0.70 -3.14 8.21
CA ALA A 135 0.52 -3.14 7.39
C ALA A 135 0.69 -1.88 6.52
N ALA A 136 -0.39 -1.29 5.99
CA ALA A 136 -0.31 -0.07 5.18
C ALA A 136 -0.26 1.22 6.02
N VAL A 137 -0.42 1.11 7.35
CA VAL A 137 -0.46 2.23 8.28
C VAL A 137 0.82 2.27 9.10
N GLY A 138 1.45 3.44 9.14
CA GLY A 138 2.78 3.60 9.72
C GLY A 138 3.87 3.33 8.69
N GLY A 139 5.10 3.53 9.09
CA GLY A 139 6.24 3.53 8.18
C GLY A 139 7.02 2.21 8.12
N LYS A 140 6.51 1.12 8.67
CA LYS A 140 7.23 -0.17 8.65
C LYS A 140 7.16 -0.75 7.24
N THR A 141 8.31 -0.89 6.59
CA THR A 141 8.42 -1.47 5.25
C THR A 141 9.53 -2.50 5.24
N GLY A 142 9.44 -3.53 4.39
CA GLY A 142 10.51 -4.51 4.37
C GLY A 142 10.26 -5.74 3.53
N ILE A 143 11.30 -6.55 3.49
CA ILE A 143 11.35 -7.83 2.77
C ILE A 143 11.81 -8.95 3.69
N ASN A 144 11.55 -10.17 3.24
CA ASN A 144 11.97 -11.39 3.93
C ASN A 144 13.39 -11.80 3.51
N THR A 145 14.05 -12.52 4.38
CA THR A 145 15.34 -13.14 4.14
C THR A 145 15.24 -14.65 4.33
N ALA A 146 16.30 -15.38 3.96
CA ALA A 146 16.35 -16.84 4.16
C ALA A 146 16.26 -17.26 5.64
N VAL A 147 16.57 -16.35 6.57
CA VAL A 147 16.61 -16.65 8.01
C VAL A 147 15.38 -16.13 8.77
N GLY A 148 14.53 -15.32 8.13
CA GLY A 148 13.31 -14.82 8.78
C GLY A 148 12.56 -13.74 8.00
N LYS A 149 11.33 -13.48 8.45
CA LYS A 149 10.45 -12.45 7.87
C LYS A 149 10.83 -11.07 8.40
N ASN A 150 10.68 -10.04 7.54
CA ASN A 150 10.77 -8.61 7.89
C ASN A 150 12.10 -8.18 8.55
N LEU A 151 13.19 -8.89 8.29
CA LEU A 151 14.50 -8.58 8.90
C LEU A 151 15.27 -7.49 8.14
N VAL A 152 14.90 -7.22 6.90
CA VAL A 152 15.48 -6.14 6.10
C VAL A 152 14.37 -5.18 5.69
N GLY A 153 14.53 -3.91 6.00
CA GLY A 153 13.51 -2.90 5.73
C GLY A 153 13.96 -1.49 6.09
N ALA A 154 13.01 -0.58 6.01
CA ALA A 154 13.18 0.82 6.36
C ALA A 154 11.92 1.34 7.05
N PHE A 155 12.06 2.37 7.86
CA PHE A 155 10.93 3.20 8.28
C PHE A 155 10.72 4.28 7.21
N HIS A 156 9.58 4.22 6.53
CA HIS A 156 9.23 5.11 5.44
C HIS A 156 7.72 5.32 5.41
N GLU A 157 7.26 6.39 6.00
CA GLU A 157 5.84 6.71 6.08
C GLU A 157 5.26 6.93 4.68
N PRO A 158 4.02 6.48 4.42
CA PRO A 158 3.35 6.75 3.14
C PRO A 158 3.03 8.25 2.99
N ASP A 159 2.96 8.72 1.75
CA ASP A 159 2.47 10.06 1.42
C ASP A 159 0.95 10.16 1.65
N ALA A 160 0.23 9.06 1.40
CA ALA A 160 -1.19 8.86 1.73
C ALA A 160 -1.55 7.37 1.73
N VAL A 161 -2.66 7.03 2.40
CA VAL A 161 -3.28 5.69 2.37
C VAL A 161 -4.74 5.82 1.91
N PHE A 162 -5.15 5.01 0.94
CA PHE A 162 -6.51 5.00 0.41
C PHE A 162 -7.16 3.63 0.66
N ILE A 163 -8.09 3.58 1.60
CA ILE A 163 -8.81 2.37 2.03
C ILE A 163 -10.18 2.34 1.38
N ASP A 164 -10.35 1.46 0.40
CA ASP A 164 -11.65 1.16 -0.21
C ASP A 164 -12.30 -0.02 0.52
N LEU A 165 -13.36 0.27 1.28
CA LEU A 165 -14.07 -0.76 2.05
C LEU A 165 -14.81 -1.78 1.17
N GLU A 166 -15.12 -1.46 -0.08
CA GLU A 166 -15.74 -2.41 -1.01
C GLU A 166 -14.81 -3.58 -1.33
N ARG A 167 -13.50 -3.40 -1.22
CA ARG A 167 -12.52 -4.48 -1.41
C ARG A 167 -12.67 -5.60 -0.39
N LEU A 168 -13.19 -5.32 0.80
CA LEU A 168 -13.44 -6.35 1.82
C LEU A 168 -14.50 -7.37 1.37
N ALA A 169 -15.45 -6.97 0.53
CA ALA A 169 -16.48 -7.88 0.01
C ALA A 169 -15.91 -8.96 -0.94
N THR A 170 -14.73 -8.74 -1.48
CA THR A 170 -14.06 -9.68 -2.40
C THR A 170 -13.07 -10.62 -1.69
N LEU A 171 -12.83 -10.40 -0.40
CA LEU A 171 -11.87 -11.21 0.35
C LEU A 171 -12.43 -12.59 0.72
N PRO A 172 -11.61 -13.64 0.65
CA PRO A 172 -11.94 -14.92 1.24
C PRO A 172 -12.23 -14.76 2.75
N PRO A 173 -13.21 -15.50 3.32
CA PRO A 173 -13.55 -15.40 4.74
C PRO A 173 -12.35 -15.61 5.68
N GLY A 174 -11.40 -16.49 5.32
CA GLY A 174 -10.18 -16.72 6.09
C GLY A 174 -9.29 -15.48 6.22
N GLU A 175 -9.19 -14.66 5.18
CA GLU A 175 -8.42 -13.42 5.18
C GLU A 175 -9.08 -12.34 6.06
N LEU A 176 -10.42 -12.30 6.10
CA LEU A 176 -11.14 -11.42 7.03
C LEU A 176 -10.89 -11.83 8.48
N VAL A 177 -10.93 -13.13 8.77
CA VAL A 177 -10.64 -13.65 10.12
C VAL A 177 -9.19 -13.35 10.52
N ALA A 178 -8.23 -13.57 9.63
CA ALA A 178 -6.82 -13.27 9.90
C ALA A 178 -6.59 -11.78 10.20
N GLY A 179 -7.17 -10.89 9.39
CA GLY A 179 -7.09 -9.44 9.61
C GLY A 179 -7.78 -8.96 10.88
N SER A 180 -8.83 -9.66 11.32
CA SER A 180 -9.55 -9.35 12.56
C SER A 180 -8.68 -9.50 13.82
N ALA A 181 -7.63 -10.29 13.79
CA ALA A 181 -6.72 -10.46 14.93
C ALA A 181 -6.09 -9.13 15.35
N GLU A 182 -5.70 -8.29 14.39
CA GLU A 182 -5.11 -6.98 14.67
C GLU A 182 -6.16 -5.99 15.23
N LEU A 183 -7.41 -6.05 14.75
CA LEU A 183 -8.52 -5.27 15.34
C LEU A 183 -8.76 -5.67 16.78
N ILE A 184 -8.82 -6.97 17.06
CA ILE A 184 -9.01 -7.50 18.41
C ILE A 184 -7.84 -7.10 19.31
N LYS A 185 -6.60 -7.23 18.82
CA LYS A 185 -5.40 -6.77 19.55
C LYS A 185 -5.52 -5.29 19.92
N THR A 186 -5.87 -4.44 18.95
CA THR A 186 -6.04 -3.00 19.18
C THR A 186 -7.15 -2.72 20.21
N GLY A 187 -8.24 -3.47 20.15
CA GLY A 187 -9.32 -3.39 21.13
C GLY A 187 -8.87 -3.68 22.57
N PHE A 188 -7.96 -4.65 22.74
CA PHE A 188 -7.41 -4.97 24.08
C PHE A 188 -6.39 -3.94 24.58
N ILE A 189 -5.58 -3.35 23.71
CA ILE A 189 -4.46 -2.51 24.15
C ILE A 189 -4.75 -1.01 24.10
N ALA A 190 -5.76 -0.57 23.33
CA ALA A 190 -5.98 0.86 23.06
C ALA A 190 -7.44 1.31 23.25
N ASP A 191 -8.42 0.66 22.58
CA ASP A 191 -9.82 1.10 22.64
C ASP A 191 -10.80 -0.09 22.71
N PRO A 192 -11.36 -0.36 23.92
CA PRO A 192 -12.29 -1.47 24.15
C PRO A 192 -13.59 -1.37 23.33
N ARG A 193 -13.96 -0.20 22.80
CA ARG A 193 -15.12 -0.05 21.91
C ARG A 193 -15.00 -0.91 20.65
N ILE A 194 -13.79 -1.18 20.19
CA ILE A 194 -13.54 -2.07 19.06
C ILE A 194 -14.05 -3.48 19.36
N LEU A 195 -13.83 -3.97 20.59
CA LEU A 195 -14.31 -5.30 21.01
C LEU A 195 -15.83 -5.34 21.12
N GLU A 196 -16.45 -4.28 21.65
CA GLU A 196 -17.91 -4.17 21.72
C GLU A 196 -18.55 -4.21 20.33
N LEU A 197 -18.01 -3.45 19.37
CA LEU A 197 -18.48 -3.44 17.99
C LEU A 197 -18.28 -4.79 17.30
N TYR A 198 -17.19 -5.48 17.60
CA TYR A 198 -16.89 -6.79 17.02
C TYR A 198 -17.83 -7.88 17.53
N GLN A 199 -18.28 -7.81 18.79
CA GLN A 199 -19.21 -8.75 19.40
C GLN A 199 -20.68 -8.59 18.95
N GLN A 200 -21.03 -7.43 18.36
CA GLN A 200 -22.39 -7.14 17.90
C GLN A 200 -22.72 -7.69 16.51
N ARG A 201 -21.83 -8.47 15.89
CA ARG A 201 -21.99 -9.01 14.53
C ARG A 201 -22.41 -10.48 14.52
#